data_eae61fd10984542cae0c8093fd2e087e
#
_entry.id   eae61fd10984542cae0c8093fd2e087e
#
_cell.length_a   1.000
_cell.length_b   1.000
_cell.length_c   1.000
_cell.angle_alpha   90.00
_cell.angle_beta   90.00
_cell.angle_gamma   90.00
#
_symmetry.space_group_name_H-M   'P 1'
#
loop_
_entity.id
_entity.type
_entity.pdbx_description
1 polymer ?
#
loop_
_entity_poly.entity_id
_entity_poly.type
_entity_poly.pdbx_seq_one_letter_code
_entity_poly.pdbx_strand_id
1 'polypeptide(L)'
;MTLSRPQRISRPEPPGSLLKRITVAAPRRGFAEPRGGDPKYLAEVRQLPCLYCGVEPCGEAAHVKYSCAAFGMKNMLGMRVDDTRALPLCRDDHQNARHAQHRGSEEAFWAALGINPYNVTRRLYAQRGDLVAMRAVVLVAIAERSKQQ
;
A
#
# COMPACT_ATOMS: atom_id res chain seq x y z
N MET A 1 28.60 56.48 36.35
CA MET A 1 27.83 56.80 35.13
C MET A 1 27.62 55.50 34.39
N THR A 2 26.42 54.91 34.48
CA THR A 2 26.03 53.73 33.77
C THR A 2 25.46 54.08 32.41
N LEU A 3 26.16 53.72 31.34
CA LEU A 3 25.69 53.95 29.97
C LEU A 3 24.49 53.03 29.72
N SER A 4 23.35 53.64 29.50
CA SER A 4 22.12 52.94 29.13
C SER A 4 22.28 52.30 27.76
N ARG A 5 22.04 50.99 27.68
CA ARG A 5 22.12 50.21 26.44
C ARG A 5 21.06 50.73 25.45
N PRO A 6 21.42 51.04 24.21
CA PRO A 6 20.44 51.54 23.23
C PRO A 6 19.34 50.49 23.03
N GLN A 7 18.10 50.90 23.17
CA GLN A 7 16.95 50.05 22.85
C GLN A 7 16.96 49.72 21.35
N ARG A 8 16.89 48.45 21.06
CA ARG A 8 16.77 47.92 19.71
C ARG A 8 15.42 48.36 19.14
N ILE A 9 15.42 49.29 18.18
CA ILE A 9 14.22 49.68 17.46
C ILE A 9 13.75 48.47 16.68
N SER A 10 12.62 47.90 17.09
CA SER A 10 12.01 46.78 16.34
C SER A 10 11.50 47.32 15.01
N ARG A 11 11.91 46.68 13.93
CA ARG A 11 11.44 47.00 12.57
C ARG A 11 9.91 46.82 12.54
N PRO A 12 9.12 47.79 12.05
CA PRO A 12 7.68 47.62 11.93
C PRO A 12 7.37 46.41 11.05
N GLU A 13 6.45 45.58 11.51
CA GLU A 13 6.02 44.40 10.76
C GLU A 13 5.35 44.82 9.43
N PRO A 14 5.60 44.13 8.33
CA PRO A 14 5.00 44.45 7.04
C PRO A 14 3.46 44.32 7.11
N PRO A 15 2.71 45.15 6.34
CA PRO A 15 1.26 45.07 6.29
C PRO A 15 0.81 43.62 5.97
N GLY A 16 -0.12 43.08 6.74
CA GLY A 16 -0.62 41.71 6.58
C GLY A 16 0.06 40.63 7.44
N SER A 17 1.12 40.97 8.22
CA SER A 17 1.74 40.03 9.15
C SER A 17 0.79 39.56 10.24
N LEU A 18 -0.14 40.41 10.67
CA LEU A 18 -1.22 40.06 11.61
C LEU A 18 -2.18 39.03 11.03
N LEU A 19 -2.47 39.06 9.73
CA LEU A 19 -3.34 38.07 9.08
C LEU A 19 -2.70 36.69 9.06
N LYS A 20 -1.37 36.59 9.03
CA LYS A 20 -0.66 35.29 9.15
C LYS A 20 -0.72 34.72 10.56
N ARG A 21 -0.94 35.55 11.58
CA ARG A 21 -1.11 35.07 12.97
C ARG A 21 -2.54 34.60 13.27
N ILE A 22 -3.51 35.11 12.50
CA ILE A 22 -4.92 34.69 12.56
C ILE A 22 -5.18 33.55 11.56
N THR A 23 -4.18 32.97 10.93
CA THR A 23 -4.40 31.68 10.34
C THR A 23 -4.80 30.75 11.48
N VAL A 24 -6.09 30.66 11.76
CA VAL A 24 -6.75 29.43 12.13
C VAL A 24 -5.98 28.37 11.36
N ALA A 25 -5.20 27.56 12.10
CA ALA A 25 -4.36 26.52 11.50
C ALA A 25 -5.22 25.91 10.41
N ALA A 26 -4.85 26.14 9.14
CA ALA A 26 -5.61 25.62 8.02
C ALA A 26 -5.82 24.17 8.40
N PRO A 27 -7.06 23.67 8.47
CA PRO A 27 -7.30 22.33 8.99
C PRO A 27 -6.24 21.51 8.32
N ARG A 28 -5.28 20.99 9.14
CA ARG A 28 -4.14 20.21 8.62
C ARG A 28 -4.81 19.35 7.64
N ARG A 29 -4.53 19.51 6.34
CA ARG A 29 -5.19 18.72 5.29
C ARG A 29 -5.23 17.35 5.87
N GLY A 30 -6.40 17.01 6.44
CA GLY A 30 -6.49 15.93 7.37
C GLY A 30 -5.89 14.82 6.59
N PHE A 31 -4.85 14.18 7.10
CA PHE A 31 -4.18 13.08 6.39
C PHE A 31 -5.32 12.36 5.73
N ALA A 32 -5.45 12.49 4.40
CA ALA A 32 -6.65 12.11 3.70
C ALA A 32 -6.93 10.72 4.21
N GLU A 33 -8.08 10.53 4.85
CA GLU A 33 -8.43 9.27 5.51
C GLU A 33 -7.85 8.16 4.66
N PRO A 34 -7.04 7.22 5.20
CA PRO A 34 -6.26 6.32 4.37
C PRO A 34 -7.22 5.70 3.37
N ARG A 35 -7.17 6.20 2.14
CA ARG A 35 -8.08 5.78 1.08
C ARG A 35 -7.88 4.28 0.97
N GLY A 36 -8.91 3.50 1.26
CA GLY A 36 -8.91 2.07 1.15
C GLY A 36 -8.11 1.33 2.23
N GLY A 37 -7.98 1.88 3.45
CA GLY A 37 -7.46 1.12 4.59
C GLY A 37 -8.49 0.08 5.06
N ASP A 38 -8.18 -1.21 4.89
CA ASP A 38 -8.99 -2.33 5.38
C ASP A 38 -8.13 -3.30 6.20
N PRO A 39 -7.83 -2.94 7.47
CA PRO A 39 -6.95 -3.76 8.32
C PRO A 39 -7.55 -5.16 8.59
N LYS A 40 -8.88 -5.30 8.57
CA LYS A 40 -9.55 -6.58 8.73
C LYS A 40 -9.26 -7.49 7.55
N TYR A 41 -9.42 -6.98 6.33
CA TYR A 41 -9.07 -7.71 5.13
C TYR A 41 -7.59 -8.12 5.09
N LEU A 42 -6.67 -7.22 5.46
CA LEU A 42 -5.25 -7.56 5.54
C LEU A 42 -4.96 -8.67 6.55
N ALA A 43 -5.69 -8.71 7.68
CA ALA A 43 -5.56 -9.78 8.67
C ALA A 43 -6.07 -11.12 8.11
N GLU A 44 -7.15 -11.10 7.33
CA GLU A 44 -7.67 -12.28 6.64
C GLU A 44 -6.68 -12.79 5.58
N VAL A 45 -6.13 -11.88 4.74
CA VAL A 45 -5.13 -12.23 3.71
C VAL A 45 -3.92 -12.95 4.29
N ARG A 46 -3.43 -12.53 5.46
CA ARG A 46 -2.27 -13.16 6.13
C ARG A 46 -2.50 -14.61 6.57
N GLN A 47 -3.75 -15.04 6.68
CA GLN A 47 -4.11 -16.40 7.07
C GLN A 47 -4.20 -17.37 5.88
N LEU A 48 -4.18 -16.84 4.65
CA LEU A 48 -4.35 -17.61 3.43
C LEU A 48 -3.04 -18.31 3.00
N PRO A 49 -3.11 -19.30 2.08
CA PRO A 49 -1.91 -19.88 1.49
C PRO A 49 -1.12 -18.86 0.67
N CYS A 50 0.21 -18.97 0.68
CA CYS A 50 1.07 -18.18 -0.18
C CYS A 50 0.83 -18.50 -1.66
N LEU A 51 0.60 -17.48 -2.49
CA LEU A 51 0.40 -17.65 -3.93
C LEU A 51 1.63 -18.24 -4.64
N TYR A 52 2.83 -18.08 -4.10
CA TYR A 52 4.05 -18.61 -4.70
C TYR A 52 4.36 -20.03 -4.24
N CYS A 53 4.56 -20.27 -2.95
CA CYS A 53 5.02 -21.55 -2.41
C CYS A 53 3.91 -22.40 -1.76
N GLY A 54 2.71 -21.83 -1.55
CA GLY A 54 1.58 -22.55 -0.95
C GLY A 54 1.63 -22.70 0.57
N VAL A 55 2.68 -22.18 1.25
CA VAL A 55 2.74 -22.26 2.72
C VAL A 55 1.56 -21.53 3.36
N GLU A 56 0.95 -22.12 4.37
CA GLU A 56 -0.20 -21.59 5.07
C GLU A 56 0.03 -21.66 6.59
N PRO A 57 -0.19 -20.56 7.34
CA PRO A 57 -0.53 -19.22 6.86
C PRO A 57 0.65 -18.53 6.17
N CYS A 58 0.38 -17.67 5.17
CA CYS A 58 1.44 -16.94 4.46
C CYS A 58 2.12 -15.88 5.34
N GLY A 59 1.40 -15.29 6.28
CA GLY A 59 1.88 -14.33 7.26
C GLY A 59 1.99 -12.89 6.78
N GLU A 60 2.10 -12.61 5.49
CA GLU A 60 2.19 -11.25 4.95
C GLU A 60 1.12 -10.97 3.90
N ALA A 61 0.74 -9.69 3.79
CA ALA A 61 -0.17 -9.18 2.78
C ALA A 61 0.63 -8.26 1.84
N ALA A 62 0.94 -8.75 0.66
CA ALA A 62 1.77 -8.08 -0.34
C ALA A 62 0.90 -7.21 -1.25
N HIS A 63 1.16 -5.90 -1.28
CA HIS A 63 0.42 -4.98 -2.14
C HIS A 63 0.95 -5.01 -3.58
N VAL A 64 0.04 -5.05 -4.54
CA VAL A 64 0.36 -4.94 -5.97
C VAL A 64 0.51 -3.48 -6.33
N LYS A 65 1.71 -3.05 -6.74
CA LYS A 65 2.09 -1.64 -6.91
C LYS A 65 2.28 -1.21 -8.35
N TYR A 66 2.59 -2.11 -9.28
CA TYR A 66 2.85 -1.70 -10.66
C TYR A 66 1.60 -1.18 -11.35
N SER A 67 1.78 -0.28 -12.33
CA SER A 67 0.68 0.30 -13.09
C SER A 67 0.17 -0.69 -14.15
N CYS A 68 -1.15 -0.81 -14.29
CA CYS A 68 -1.75 -1.63 -15.33
C CYS A 68 -2.96 -0.91 -15.95
N ALA A 69 -2.79 -0.41 -17.16
CA ALA A 69 -3.83 0.37 -17.87
C ALA A 69 -5.09 -0.46 -18.13
N ALA A 70 -4.95 -1.76 -18.40
CA ALA A 70 -6.08 -2.66 -18.64
C ALA A 70 -7.03 -2.78 -17.44
N PHE A 71 -6.53 -2.51 -16.24
CA PHE A 71 -7.31 -2.50 -15.00
C PHE A 71 -7.58 -1.09 -14.46
N GLY A 72 -7.24 -0.04 -15.23
CA GLY A 72 -7.37 1.35 -14.80
C GLY A 72 -6.45 1.71 -13.62
N MET A 73 -5.42 0.90 -13.37
CA MET A 73 -4.51 1.06 -12.24
C MET A 73 -3.34 1.95 -12.62
N LYS A 74 -3.32 3.16 -12.05
CA LYS A 74 -2.19 4.08 -12.15
C LYS A 74 -1.56 4.21 -10.77
N ASN A 75 -0.27 3.93 -10.68
CA ASN A 75 0.51 4.22 -9.48
C ASN A 75 1.37 5.45 -9.78
N MET A 76 1.20 6.48 -8.96
CA MET A 76 2.06 7.65 -8.96
C MET A 76 3.08 7.51 -7.83
N LEU A 77 4.28 8.00 -8.06
CA LEU A 77 5.34 8.00 -7.04
C LEU A 77 4.83 8.64 -5.74
N GLY A 78 5.02 7.95 -4.61
CA GLY A 78 4.57 8.42 -3.29
C GLY A 78 3.10 8.18 -2.96
N MET A 79 2.30 7.57 -3.84
CA MET A 79 0.93 7.16 -3.50
C MET A 79 0.92 5.88 -2.67
N ARG A 80 0.12 5.88 -1.62
CA ARG A 80 -0.21 4.67 -0.88
C ARG A 80 -1.11 3.78 -1.76
N VAL A 81 -0.75 2.53 -1.87
CA VAL A 81 -1.57 1.53 -2.56
C VAL A 81 -2.76 1.15 -1.68
N ASP A 82 -3.92 1.01 -2.30
CA ASP A 82 -5.14 0.58 -1.66
C ASP A 82 -5.02 -0.88 -1.15
N ASP A 83 -5.53 -1.14 0.05
CA ASP A 83 -5.47 -2.48 0.66
C ASP A 83 -6.29 -3.53 -0.12
N THR A 84 -7.25 -3.11 -0.95
CA THR A 84 -7.97 -4.00 -1.87
C THR A 84 -7.05 -4.71 -2.87
N ARG A 85 -5.81 -4.22 -3.03
CA ARG A 85 -4.78 -4.79 -3.90
C ARG A 85 -3.78 -5.68 -3.16
N ALA A 86 -4.09 -6.12 -1.95
CA ALA A 86 -3.24 -7.01 -1.19
C ALA A 86 -3.47 -8.47 -1.58
N LEU A 87 -2.38 -9.23 -1.68
CA LEU A 87 -2.33 -10.65 -2.00
C LEU A 87 -1.52 -11.42 -0.95
N PRO A 88 -1.81 -12.71 -0.73
CA PRO A 88 -1.09 -13.53 0.23
C PRO A 88 0.27 -13.98 -0.33
N LEU A 89 1.35 -13.52 0.27
CA LEU A 89 2.71 -14.00 0.05
C LEU A 89 3.38 -14.27 1.39
N CYS A 90 4.24 -15.28 1.47
CA CYS A 90 5.10 -15.44 2.63
C CYS A 90 6.24 -14.42 2.60
N ARG A 91 6.90 -14.23 3.74
CA ARG A 91 7.99 -13.25 3.87
C ARG A 91 9.13 -13.46 2.88
N ASP A 92 9.45 -14.73 2.60
CA ASP A 92 10.54 -15.04 1.67
C ASP A 92 10.15 -14.64 0.25
N ASP A 93 8.97 -15.02 -0.24
CA ASP A 93 8.51 -14.70 -1.58
C ASP A 93 8.14 -13.23 -1.75
N HIS A 94 7.82 -12.53 -0.66
CA HIS A 94 7.52 -11.10 -0.67
C HIS A 94 8.78 -10.24 -0.67
N GLN A 95 9.80 -10.56 0.18
CA GLN A 95 10.91 -9.65 0.48
C GLN A 95 12.30 -10.29 0.39
N ASN A 96 12.51 -11.53 0.85
CA ASN A 96 13.84 -12.05 1.17
C ASN A 96 14.49 -12.82 0.02
N ALA A 97 13.76 -13.70 -0.65
CA ALA A 97 14.30 -14.57 -1.69
C ALA A 97 14.79 -13.77 -2.91
N ARG A 98 15.69 -14.35 -3.70
CA ARG A 98 16.18 -13.71 -4.92
C ARG A 98 15.10 -13.40 -5.93
N HIS A 99 14.07 -14.24 -6.00
CA HIS A 99 12.89 -14.08 -6.85
C HIS A 99 11.78 -13.26 -6.23
N ALA A 100 11.95 -12.77 -4.98
CA ALA A 100 10.89 -12.09 -4.23
C ALA A 100 10.34 -10.87 -4.98
N GLN A 101 9.06 -10.59 -4.75
CA GLN A 101 8.32 -9.48 -5.37
C GLN A 101 9.07 -8.14 -5.31
N HIS A 102 9.78 -7.85 -4.20
CA HIS A 102 10.50 -6.59 -4.01
C HIS A 102 11.97 -6.61 -4.46
N ARG A 103 12.46 -7.70 -5.03
CA ARG A 103 13.87 -7.82 -5.46
C ARG A 103 14.11 -7.42 -6.91
N GLY A 104 13.06 -7.18 -7.69
CA GLY A 104 13.16 -6.82 -9.09
C GLY A 104 11.91 -6.12 -9.61
N SER A 105 11.59 -6.35 -10.87
CA SER A 105 10.32 -5.87 -11.44
C SER A 105 9.16 -6.70 -10.89
N GLU A 106 8.24 -6.02 -10.24
CA GLU A 106 7.02 -6.66 -9.73
C GLU A 106 6.17 -7.27 -10.84
N GLU A 107 6.09 -6.60 -11.99
CA GLU A 107 5.39 -7.11 -13.17
C GLU A 107 6.02 -8.41 -13.68
N ALA A 108 7.37 -8.46 -13.74
CA ALA A 108 8.09 -9.67 -14.14
C ALA A 108 7.90 -10.81 -13.13
N PHE A 109 7.83 -10.51 -11.83
CA PHE A 109 7.53 -11.50 -10.80
C PHE A 109 6.19 -12.19 -11.03
N TRP A 110 5.13 -11.40 -11.25
CA TRP A 110 3.79 -11.94 -11.48
C TRP A 110 3.68 -12.65 -12.83
N ALA A 111 4.33 -12.14 -13.87
CA ALA A 111 4.39 -12.78 -15.18
C ALA A 111 5.10 -14.14 -15.13
N ALA A 112 6.25 -14.22 -14.43
CA ALA A 112 6.97 -15.48 -14.24
C ALA A 112 6.16 -16.50 -13.44
N LEU A 113 5.30 -16.03 -12.52
CA LEU A 113 4.41 -16.87 -11.75
C LEU A 113 3.19 -17.35 -12.58
N GLY A 114 2.93 -16.75 -13.75
CA GLY A 114 1.75 -17.06 -14.57
C GLY A 114 0.44 -16.58 -13.94
N ILE A 115 0.48 -15.59 -13.06
CA ILE A 115 -0.69 -15.06 -12.35
C ILE A 115 -0.90 -13.60 -12.78
N ASN A 116 -2.15 -13.27 -13.14
CA ASN A 116 -2.57 -11.88 -13.22
C ASN A 116 -3.00 -11.40 -11.82
N PRO A 117 -2.18 -10.61 -11.10
CA PRO A 117 -2.47 -10.26 -9.71
C PRO A 117 -3.72 -9.41 -9.56
N TYR A 118 -4.06 -8.55 -10.53
CA TYR A 118 -5.24 -7.71 -10.47
C TYR A 118 -6.55 -8.50 -10.59
N ASN A 119 -6.56 -9.58 -11.36
CA ASN A 119 -7.70 -10.50 -11.38
C ASN A 119 -7.88 -11.20 -10.04
N VAL A 120 -6.77 -11.65 -9.45
CA VAL A 120 -6.81 -12.34 -8.14
C VAL A 120 -7.23 -11.38 -7.04
N THR A 121 -6.68 -10.15 -6.99
CA THR A 121 -7.07 -9.15 -5.97
C THR A 121 -8.56 -8.84 -6.02
N ARG A 122 -9.14 -8.65 -7.21
CA ARG A 122 -10.57 -8.37 -7.37
C ARG A 122 -11.44 -9.53 -6.87
N ARG A 123 -11.10 -10.76 -7.25
CA ARG A 123 -11.81 -11.97 -6.82
C ARG A 123 -11.68 -12.17 -5.31
N LEU A 124 -10.49 -11.96 -4.77
CA LEU A 124 -10.20 -12.15 -3.35
C LEU A 124 -10.94 -11.11 -2.50
N TYR A 125 -10.86 -9.83 -2.85
CA TYR A 125 -11.53 -8.77 -2.12
C TYR A 125 -13.07 -8.88 -2.17
N ALA A 126 -13.62 -9.42 -3.25
CA ALA A 126 -15.06 -9.68 -3.35
C ALA A 126 -15.55 -10.73 -2.31
N GLN A 127 -14.66 -11.58 -1.83
CA GLN A 127 -14.95 -12.61 -0.83
C GLN A 127 -14.49 -12.23 0.59
N ARG A 128 -14.08 -10.97 0.84
CA ARG A 128 -13.65 -10.52 2.17
C ARG A 128 -14.71 -10.81 3.22
N GLY A 129 -14.26 -11.28 4.37
CA GLY A 129 -15.13 -11.71 5.48
C GLY A 129 -15.50 -13.20 5.43
N ASP A 130 -15.18 -13.89 4.34
CA ASP A 130 -15.35 -15.35 4.21
C ASP A 130 -14.00 -16.01 3.89
N LEU A 131 -13.29 -16.44 4.92
CA LEU A 131 -11.96 -17.07 4.78
C LEU A 131 -11.98 -18.34 3.93
N VAL A 132 -13.08 -19.10 3.92
CA VAL A 132 -13.20 -20.32 3.12
C VAL A 132 -13.27 -19.97 1.64
N ALA A 133 -14.12 -19.01 1.29
CA ALA A 133 -14.24 -18.53 -0.09
C ALA A 133 -12.95 -17.83 -0.55
N MET A 134 -12.31 -17.01 0.29
CA MET A 134 -11.03 -16.39 0.01
C MET A 134 -9.93 -17.44 -0.24
N ARG A 135 -9.86 -18.47 0.60
CA ARG A 135 -8.91 -19.58 0.44
C ARG A 135 -9.14 -20.33 -0.89
N ALA A 136 -10.38 -20.58 -1.26
CA ALA A 136 -10.72 -21.19 -2.55
C ALA A 136 -10.21 -20.36 -3.74
N VAL A 137 -10.35 -19.02 -3.70
CA VAL A 137 -9.82 -18.13 -4.73
C VAL A 137 -8.31 -18.30 -4.88
N VAL A 138 -7.57 -18.34 -3.77
CA VAL A 138 -6.11 -18.52 -3.78
C VAL A 138 -5.71 -19.88 -4.35
N LEU A 139 -6.35 -20.96 -3.91
CA LEU A 139 -6.07 -22.31 -4.40
C LEU A 139 -6.36 -22.47 -5.89
N VAL A 140 -7.44 -21.85 -6.38
CA VAL A 140 -7.74 -21.81 -7.82
C VAL A 140 -6.65 -21.08 -8.59
N ALA A 141 -6.18 -19.93 -8.10
CA ALA A 141 -5.10 -19.19 -8.75
C ALA A 141 -3.79 -20.00 -8.79
N ILE A 142 -3.45 -20.73 -7.72
CA ILE A 142 -2.30 -21.65 -7.69
C ILE A 142 -2.47 -22.79 -8.71
N ALA A 143 -3.66 -23.37 -8.81
CA ALA A 143 -3.93 -24.46 -9.74
C ALA A 143 -3.93 -24.00 -11.21
N GLU A 144 -4.45 -22.81 -11.50
CA GLU A 144 -4.43 -22.21 -12.85
C GLU A 144 -2.99 -21.94 -13.32
N ARG A 145 -2.11 -21.46 -12.43
CA ARG A 145 -0.69 -21.29 -12.69
C ARG A 145 0.01 -22.55 -13.16
N SER A 146 -0.27 -23.68 -12.49
CA SER A 146 0.38 -24.97 -12.77
C SER A 146 0.02 -25.54 -14.15
N LYS A 147 -1.05 -25.06 -14.78
CA LYS A 147 -1.46 -25.47 -16.12
C LYS A 147 -0.78 -24.70 -17.25
N GLN A 148 -0.10 -23.58 -16.93
CA GLN A 148 0.56 -22.71 -17.89
C GLN A 148 2.08 -22.96 -17.99
N GLN A 149 2.63 -23.80 -17.13
CA GLN A 149 4.01 -24.28 -17.13
C GLN A 149 4.09 -25.66 -17.81
#